data_5c3e1804a337815f88212a198028070f
#
_entry.id   5c3e1804a337815f88212a198028070f
#
_cell.length_a   1.000
_cell.length_b   1.000
_cell.length_c   1.000
_cell.angle_alpha   90.00
_cell.angle_beta   90.00
_cell.angle_gamma   90.00
#
_symmetry.space_group_name_H-M   'P 1'
#
loop_
_entity.id
_entity.type
_entity.pdbx_description
1 polymer ?
#
loop_
_entity_poly.entity_id
_entity_poly.type
_entity_poly.pdbx_seq_one_letter_code
_entity_poly.pdbx_strand_id
1 'polypeptide(L)'
;MDCNEVRALLDADVDRELSAPDALRVQQHVEGCEACRRERARIVALGRAVRQADYHRAPDELRARILASLPVADEAAVGVLSRPEPAPRPEAR
;
A
#
# COMPACT_ATOMS: atom_id res chain seq x y z
N MET A 1 4.25 1.42 -24.13
CA MET A 1 4.53 0.48 -23.04
C MET A 1 4.03 -0.90 -23.47
N ASP A 2 4.88 -1.91 -23.44
CA ASP A 2 4.49 -3.28 -23.81
C ASP A 2 3.97 -4.06 -22.60
N CYS A 3 3.44 -5.27 -22.84
CA CYS A 3 2.87 -6.09 -21.76
C CYS A 3 3.92 -6.47 -20.70
N ASN A 4 5.16 -6.70 -21.09
CA ASN A 4 6.22 -7.05 -20.14
C ASN A 4 6.55 -5.89 -19.22
N GLU A 5 6.63 -4.68 -19.75
CA GLU A 5 6.84 -3.47 -18.95
C GLU A 5 5.69 -3.23 -17.99
N VAL A 6 4.46 -3.39 -18.47
CA VAL A 6 3.26 -3.20 -17.63
C VAL A 6 3.21 -4.24 -16.51
N ARG A 7 3.45 -5.51 -16.81
CA ARG A 7 3.47 -6.57 -15.79
C ARG A 7 4.48 -6.32 -14.70
N ALA A 8 5.64 -5.76 -15.04
CA ALA A 8 6.66 -5.40 -14.06
C ALA A 8 6.20 -4.29 -13.10
N LEU A 9 5.21 -3.48 -13.51
CA LEU A 9 4.73 -2.33 -12.75
C LEU A 9 3.37 -2.55 -12.09
N LEU A 10 2.68 -3.67 -12.38
CA LEU A 10 1.31 -3.89 -11.87
C LEU A 10 1.23 -3.95 -10.35
N ASP A 11 2.18 -4.59 -9.69
CA ASP A 11 2.18 -4.65 -8.22
C ASP A 11 2.29 -3.26 -7.61
N ALA A 12 3.23 -2.47 -8.11
CA ALA A 12 3.40 -1.09 -7.66
C ALA A 12 2.18 -0.21 -7.98
N ASP A 13 1.53 -0.45 -9.12
CA ASP A 13 0.31 0.25 -9.50
C ASP A 13 -0.83 -0.05 -8.52
N VAL A 14 -1.03 -1.32 -8.18
CA VAL A 14 -2.06 -1.73 -7.22
C VAL A 14 -1.76 -1.15 -5.83
N ASP A 15 -0.49 -1.10 -5.44
CA ASP A 15 -0.06 -0.54 -4.16
C ASP A 15 0.03 1.00 -4.17
N ARG A 16 -0.26 1.62 -5.31
CA ARG A 16 -0.22 3.08 -5.50
C ARG A 16 1.15 3.71 -5.25
N GLU A 17 2.18 2.99 -5.64
CA GLU A 17 3.57 3.42 -5.48
C GLU A 17 4.17 4.04 -6.74
N LEU A 18 3.45 4.02 -7.86
CA LEU A 18 3.93 4.61 -9.10
C LEU A 18 3.78 6.13 -9.10
N SER A 19 4.69 6.80 -9.82
CA SER A 19 4.51 8.21 -10.15
C SER A 19 3.23 8.39 -10.97
N ALA A 20 2.65 9.59 -10.96
CA ALA A 20 1.43 9.85 -11.70
C ALA A 20 1.58 9.60 -13.21
N PRO A 21 2.67 10.00 -13.89
CA PRO A 21 2.87 9.67 -15.29
C PRO A 21 2.91 8.16 -15.56
N ASP A 22 3.61 7.40 -14.73
CA ASP A 22 3.70 5.94 -14.90
C ASP A 22 2.38 5.25 -14.62
N ALA A 23 1.66 5.66 -13.60
CA ALA A 23 0.33 5.14 -13.29
C ALA A 23 -0.64 5.36 -14.46
N LEU A 24 -0.60 6.53 -15.08
CA LEU A 24 -1.44 6.84 -16.24
C LEU A 24 -1.09 5.95 -17.43
N ARG A 25 0.20 5.72 -17.68
CA ARG A 25 0.64 4.85 -18.78
C ARG A 25 0.19 3.41 -18.58
N VAL A 26 0.30 2.91 -17.35
CA VAL A 26 -0.19 1.56 -17.01
C VAL A 26 -1.71 1.49 -17.19
N GLN A 27 -2.44 2.47 -16.70
CA GLN A 27 -3.90 2.52 -16.85
C GLN A 27 -4.33 2.51 -18.31
N GLN A 28 -3.68 3.30 -19.14
CA GLN A 28 -3.98 3.34 -20.59
C GLN A 28 -3.74 1.99 -21.26
N HIS A 29 -2.65 1.31 -20.90
CA HIS A 29 -2.38 -0.03 -21.42
C HIS A 29 -3.43 -1.04 -20.97
N VAL A 30 -3.76 -1.04 -19.68
CA VAL A 30 -4.74 -1.97 -19.08
C VAL A 30 -6.13 -1.78 -19.72
N GLU A 31 -6.53 -0.56 -20.04
CA GLU A 31 -7.79 -0.30 -20.73
C GLU A 31 -7.87 -0.95 -22.10
N GLY A 32 -6.74 -1.06 -22.79
CA GLY A 32 -6.64 -1.62 -24.13
C GLY A 32 -6.13 -3.06 -24.19
N CYS A 33 -5.76 -3.67 -23.08
CA CYS A 33 -5.16 -5.00 -23.06
C CYS A 33 -5.86 -5.91 -22.03
N GLU A 34 -6.65 -6.85 -22.54
CA GLU A 34 -7.39 -7.76 -21.67
C GLU A 34 -6.49 -8.66 -20.84
N ALA A 35 -5.36 -9.11 -21.40
CA ALA A 35 -4.41 -9.96 -20.66
C ALA A 35 -3.83 -9.25 -19.43
N CYS A 36 -3.43 -8.00 -19.58
CA CYS A 36 -2.91 -7.20 -18.47
C CYS A 36 -4.02 -6.81 -17.48
N ARG A 37 -5.23 -6.61 -17.97
CA ARG A 37 -6.41 -6.39 -17.12
C ARG A 37 -6.66 -7.59 -16.20
N ARG A 38 -6.61 -8.80 -16.76
CA ARG A 38 -6.77 -10.02 -15.98
C ARG A 38 -5.63 -10.22 -14.97
N GLU A 39 -4.44 -9.91 -15.36
CA GLU A 39 -3.28 -10.00 -14.46
C GLU A 39 -3.44 -9.04 -13.29
N ARG A 40 -3.84 -7.80 -13.57
CA ARG A 40 -4.12 -6.83 -12.52
C ARG A 40 -5.23 -7.30 -11.57
N ALA A 41 -6.29 -7.87 -12.13
CA ALA A 41 -7.40 -8.42 -11.33
C ALA A 41 -6.95 -9.54 -10.40
N ARG A 42 -6.01 -10.39 -10.83
CA ARG A 42 -5.44 -11.44 -9.99
C ARG A 42 -4.68 -10.87 -8.81
N ILE A 43 -3.89 -9.83 -9.03
CA ILE A 43 -3.14 -9.16 -7.96
C ILE A 43 -4.11 -8.55 -6.94
N VAL A 44 -5.16 -7.89 -7.40
CA VAL A 44 -6.20 -7.32 -6.53
C VAL A 44 -6.90 -8.42 -5.73
N ALA A 45 -7.25 -9.53 -6.39
CA ALA A 45 -7.91 -10.67 -5.73
C ALA A 45 -7.00 -11.31 -4.68
N LEU A 46 -5.70 -11.44 -4.96
CA LEU A 46 -4.72 -11.95 -3.99
C LEU A 46 -4.66 -11.04 -2.76
N GLY A 47 -4.62 -9.74 -2.95
CA GLY A 47 -4.62 -8.78 -1.85
C GLY A 47 -5.86 -8.90 -0.96
N ARG A 48 -7.03 -9.12 -1.55
CA ARG A 48 -8.27 -9.38 -0.80
C ARG A 48 -8.19 -10.66 -0.02
N ALA A 49 -7.70 -11.74 -0.63
CA ALA A 49 -7.56 -13.03 0.05
C ALA A 49 -6.62 -12.92 1.26
N VAL A 50 -5.51 -12.21 1.12
CA VAL A 50 -4.57 -11.97 2.21
C VAL A 50 -5.22 -11.19 3.34
N ARG A 51 -5.98 -10.15 3.03
CA ARG A 51 -6.68 -9.34 4.05
C ARG A 51 -7.78 -10.10 4.77
N GLN A 52 -8.38 -11.11 4.13
CA GLN A 52 -9.43 -11.95 4.71
C GLN A 52 -8.89 -13.21 5.40
N ALA A 53 -7.58 -13.47 5.30
CA ALA A 53 -6.94 -14.58 6.00
C ALA A 53 -6.98 -14.36 7.51
N ASP A 54 -6.90 -15.46 8.26
CA ASP A 54 -6.89 -15.40 9.72
C ASP A 54 -5.77 -14.49 10.23
N TYR A 55 -6.15 -13.55 11.05
CA TYR A 55 -5.27 -12.53 11.56
C TYR A 55 -4.83 -12.89 12.98
N HIS A 56 -3.52 -12.97 13.19
CA HIS A 56 -2.95 -13.19 14.51
C HIS A 56 -2.69 -11.86 15.19
N ARG A 57 -3.57 -11.52 16.12
CA ARG A 57 -3.44 -10.27 16.89
C ARG A 57 -2.24 -10.36 17.84
N ALA A 58 -1.45 -9.30 17.86
CA ALA A 58 -0.36 -9.19 18.85
C ALA A 58 -0.93 -9.10 20.27
N PRO A 59 -0.20 -9.61 21.31
CA PRO A 59 -0.61 -9.42 22.70
C PRO A 59 -0.78 -7.94 23.05
N ASP A 60 -1.81 -7.60 23.85
CA ASP A 60 -2.06 -6.21 24.24
C ASP A 60 -0.87 -5.58 24.98
N GLU A 61 -0.16 -6.37 25.77
CA GLU A 61 1.01 -5.91 26.53
C GLU A 61 2.21 -5.55 25.63
N LEU A 62 2.27 -6.08 24.42
CA LEU A 62 3.40 -5.82 23.52
C LEU A 62 3.51 -4.34 23.17
N ARG A 63 2.41 -3.68 22.90
CA ARG A 63 2.38 -2.24 22.62
C ARG A 63 2.94 -1.45 23.79
N ALA A 64 2.50 -1.76 24.99
CA ALA A 64 2.95 -1.08 26.21
C ALA A 64 4.45 -1.28 26.42
N ARG A 65 4.97 -2.49 26.22
CA ARG A 65 6.40 -2.80 26.36
C ARG A 65 7.24 -2.05 25.32
N ILE A 66 6.79 -1.98 24.08
CA ILE A 66 7.48 -1.24 23.05
C ILE A 66 7.54 0.24 23.40
N LEU A 67 6.43 0.84 23.79
CA LEU A 67 6.37 2.25 24.15
C LEU A 67 7.25 2.56 25.37
N ALA A 68 7.29 1.66 26.36
CA ALA A 68 8.12 1.82 27.54
C ALA A 68 9.63 1.71 27.24
N SER A 69 10.02 1.00 26.19
CA SER A 69 11.42 0.81 25.79
C SER A 69 11.93 1.89 24.84
N LEU A 70 11.06 2.73 24.29
CA LEU A 70 11.49 3.80 23.40
C LEU A 70 12.16 4.94 24.20
N PRO A 71 13.20 5.59 23.63
CA PRO A 71 13.80 6.75 24.26
C PRO A 71 12.78 7.88 24.36
N VAL A 72 12.90 8.69 25.42
CA VAL A 72 12.05 9.88 25.59
C VAL A 72 12.35 10.84 24.43
N ALA A 73 11.31 11.21 23.68
CA ALA A 73 11.44 12.15 22.59
C ALA A 73 11.66 13.58 23.16
N ASP A 74 12.58 14.34 22.55
CA ASP A 74 12.70 15.76 22.83
C ASP A 74 11.54 16.56 22.21
N GLU A 75 11.42 17.84 22.53
CA GLU A 75 10.32 18.70 22.01
C GLU A 75 10.33 18.78 20.49
N ALA A 76 11.50 18.77 19.85
CA ALA A 76 11.60 18.82 18.38
C ALA A 76 11.07 17.52 17.76
N ALA A 77 11.39 16.37 18.36
CA ALA A 77 10.86 15.08 17.92
C ALA A 77 9.33 15.00 18.14
N VAL A 78 8.85 15.52 19.27
CA VAL A 78 7.41 15.60 19.55
C VAL A 78 6.70 16.47 18.51
N GLY A 79 7.29 17.59 18.12
CA GLY A 79 6.77 18.44 17.05
C GLY A 79 6.62 17.72 15.72
N VAL A 80 7.56 16.85 15.36
CA VAL A 80 7.51 16.01 14.16
C VAL A 80 6.41 14.95 14.29
N LEU A 81 6.29 14.33 15.46
CA LEU A 81 5.29 13.30 15.71
C LEU A 81 3.87 13.84 15.79
N SER A 82 3.69 15.11 16.09
CA SER A 82 2.39 15.76 16.14
C SER A 82 1.94 16.33 14.79
N ARG A 83 2.59 15.93 13.70
CA ARG A 83 2.07 16.25 12.36
C ARG A 83 0.64 15.75 12.23
N PRO A 84 -0.24 16.57 11.62
CA PRO A 84 -1.58 16.09 11.33
C PRO A 84 -1.48 14.83 10.50
N GLU A 85 -2.24 13.82 10.88
CA GLU A 85 -2.31 12.59 10.10
C GLU A 85 -2.66 12.93 8.65
N PRO A 86 -1.97 12.30 7.69
CA PRO A 86 -2.40 12.44 6.30
C PRO A 86 -3.86 12.00 6.21
N ALA A 87 -4.62 12.72 5.41
CA ALA A 87 -6.01 12.38 5.17
C ALA A 87 -6.16 10.88 4.94
N PRO A 88 -7.18 10.23 5.52
CA PRO A 88 -7.36 8.80 5.35
C PRO A 88 -7.37 8.48 3.86
N ARG A 89 -6.53 7.51 3.47
CA ARG A 89 -6.51 7.05 2.09
C ARG A 89 -7.92 6.60 1.74
N PRO A 90 -8.45 7.02 0.59
CA PRO A 90 -9.72 6.46 0.16
C PRO A 90 -9.54 4.94 0.12
N GLU A 91 -10.44 4.24 0.80
CA GLU A 91 -10.39 2.79 0.81
C GLU A 91 -10.33 2.27 -0.62
N ALA A 92 -9.36 1.41 -0.90
CA ALA A 92 -9.29 0.73 -2.18
C ALA A 92 -10.49 -0.20 -2.27
N ARG A 93 -11.42 0.18 -3.11
CA ARG A 93 -12.61 -0.61 -3.41
C ARG A 93 -12.34 -1.55 -4.56
#